data_b5c704947e2667490fd768405b4e6596
#
_entry.id   b5c704947e2667490fd768405b4e6596
#
_cell.length_a   1.000
_cell.length_b   1.000
_cell.length_c   1.000
_cell.angle_alpha   90.00
_cell.angle_beta   90.00
_cell.angle_gamma   90.00
#
_symmetry.space_group_name_H-M   'P 1'
#
loop_
_entity.id
_entity.type
_entity.pdbx_description
1 polymer ?
#
loop_
_entity_poly.entity_id
_entity_poly.type
_entity_poly.pdbx_seq_one_letter_code
_entity_poly.pdbx_strand_id
1 'polypeptide(L)'
;RDVSQAINAVREMKTGAFGQVLTFFYSGALLAQNYHRKEIPLLRHSLYQMTEEFCRARPTFDFQGLGQYFEEWFEKLPGHGSAGEWISEQARDFAGQIVRARNARARLAAELLPDRARILTHCNMSGELLATAQHCAAMGKDFAVIATETRPYLQGARLTAWELARGGVRVSLIPDCAVAQVMARGEVNAVIVGSDRAAQ
;
A
#
# COMPACT_ATOMS: atom_id res chain seq x y z
N ARG A 1 11.87 11.20 -13.33
CA ARG A 1 12.02 10.49 -12.05
C ARG A 1 12.70 9.17 -12.34
N ASP A 2 13.64 8.76 -11.51
CA ASP A 2 14.42 7.54 -11.70
C ASP A 2 14.19 6.56 -10.52
N VAL A 3 14.70 5.34 -10.67
CA VAL A 3 14.58 4.27 -9.67
C VAL A 3 15.27 4.65 -8.35
N SER A 4 16.39 5.39 -8.41
CA SER A 4 17.12 5.81 -7.22
C SER A 4 16.29 6.76 -6.33
N GLN A 5 15.50 7.66 -6.93
CA GLN A 5 14.57 8.50 -6.19
C GLN A 5 13.45 7.69 -5.51
N ALA A 6 12.98 6.64 -6.18
CA ALA A 6 11.98 5.73 -5.63
C ALA A 6 12.53 4.95 -4.41
N ILE A 7 13.74 4.41 -4.50
CA ILE A 7 14.43 3.73 -3.40
C ILE A 7 14.65 4.68 -2.22
N ASN A 8 15.07 5.91 -2.47
CA ASN A 8 15.24 6.92 -1.42
C ASN A 8 13.91 7.27 -0.73
N ALA A 9 12.81 7.36 -1.47
CA ALA A 9 11.48 7.58 -0.90
C ALA A 9 11.05 6.45 0.05
N VAL A 10 11.40 5.20 -0.28
CA VAL A 10 11.18 4.04 0.61
C VAL A 10 12.08 4.12 1.85
N ARG A 11 13.36 4.41 1.68
CA ARG A 11 14.33 4.57 2.79
C ARG A 11 13.91 5.65 3.78
N GLU A 12 13.41 6.76 3.29
CA GLU A 12 12.93 7.89 4.09
C GLU A 12 11.50 7.73 4.60
N MET A 13 10.88 6.55 4.39
CA MET A 13 9.51 6.25 4.83
C MET A 13 8.47 7.26 4.32
N LYS A 14 8.65 7.83 3.13
CA LYS A 14 7.70 8.77 2.51
C LYS A 14 6.39 8.11 2.10
N THR A 15 6.34 6.77 2.10
CA THR A 15 5.13 5.99 1.83
C THR A 15 5.06 4.78 2.75
N GLY A 16 3.86 4.32 3.07
CA GLY A 16 3.61 3.11 3.86
C GLY A 16 3.72 1.83 3.03
N ALA A 17 3.51 0.67 3.67
CA ALA A 17 3.70 -0.65 3.06
C ALA A 17 3.05 -0.81 1.69
N PHE A 18 1.76 -0.44 1.56
CA PHE A 18 1.04 -0.49 0.27
C PHE A 18 1.73 0.32 -0.83
N GLY A 19 2.08 1.58 -0.54
CA GLY A 19 2.76 2.44 -1.50
C GLY A 19 4.18 1.97 -1.83
N GLN A 20 4.87 1.28 -0.89
CA GLN A 20 6.19 0.71 -1.12
C GLN A 20 6.14 -0.46 -2.10
N VAL A 21 5.12 -1.34 -2.00
CA VAL A 21 4.88 -2.41 -2.98
C VAL A 21 4.65 -1.82 -4.37
N LEU A 22 3.78 -0.83 -4.50
CA LEU A 22 3.54 -0.15 -5.78
C LEU A 22 4.80 0.52 -6.32
N THR A 23 5.56 1.20 -5.45
CA THR A 23 6.83 1.84 -5.80
C THR A 23 7.82 0.82 -6.35
N PHE A 24 7.94 -0.35 -5.73
CA PHE A 24 8.81 -1.43 -6.18
C PHE A 24 8.46 -1.91 -7.60
N PHE A 25 7.20 -2.28 -7.84
CA PHE A 25 6.78 -2.77 -9.16
C PHE A 25 6.82 -1.70 -10.25
N TYR A 26 6.43 -0.45 -9.95
CA TYR A 26 6.57 0.63 -10.93
C TYR A 26 8.04 0.99 -11.22
N SER A 27 8.94 0.81 -10.25
CA SER A 27 10.38 0.95 -10.48
C SER A 27 10.90 -0.15 -11.42
N GLY A 28 10.48 -1.39 -11.22
CA GLY A 28 10.79 -2.50 -12.12
C GLY A 28 10.25 -2.28 -13.54
N ALA A 29 9.00 -1.81 -13.64
CA ALA A 29 8.40 -1.45 -14.93
C ALA A 29 9.18 -0.35 -15.66
N LEU A 30 9.59 0.70 -14.94
CA LEU A 30 10.37 1.81 -15.49
C LEU A 30 11.76 1.34 -15.96
N LEU A 31 12.42 0.53 -15.14
CA LEU A 31 13.74 -0.02 -15.47
C LEU A 31 13.67 -0.91 -16.72
N ALA A 32 12.66 -1.77 -16.80
CA ALA A 32 12.51 -2.73 -17.89
C ALA A 32 12.25 -2.08 -19.26
N GLN A 33 11.63 -0.90 -19.31
CA GLN A 33 11.27 -0.24 -20.56
C GLN A 33 12.45 0.00 -21.52
N ASN A 34 13.65 0.11 -21.00
CA ASN A 34 14.87 0.44 -21.76
C ASN A 34 15.59 -0.80 -22.31
N TYR A 35 15.06 -2.03 -22.10
CA TYR A 35 15.75 -3.26 -22.47
C TYR A 35 15.07 -4.00 -23.63
N HIS A 36 15.86 -4.43 -24.59
CA HIS A 36 15.43 -5.27 -25.71
C HIS A 36 15.66 -6.76 -25.41
N ARG A 37 15.07 -7.65 -26.24
CA ARG A 37 15.13 -9.10 -26.04
C ARG A 37 16.55 -9.67 -25.96
N LYS A 38 17.51 -9.10 -26.70
CA LYS A 38 18.92 -9.54 -26.66
C LYS A 38 19.59 -9.24 -25.32
N GLU A 39 19.01 -8.41 -24.50
CA GLU A 39 19.53 -7.92 -23.22
C GLU A 39 18.84 -8.57 -22.00
N ILE A 40 18.12 -9.70 -22.19
CA ILE A 40 17.45 -10.41 -21.09
C ILE A 40 18.38 -10.68 -19.89
N PRO A 41 19.62 -11.18 -20.08
CA PRO A 41 20.50 -11.40 -18.93
C PRO A 41 20.84 -10.10 -18.19
N LEU A 42 21.00 -9.01 -18.91
CA LEU A 42 21.29 -7.70 -18.32
C LEU A 42 20.06 -7.13 -17.59
N LEU A 43 18.87 -7.24 -18.20
CA LEU A 43 17.61 -6.83 -17.56
C LEU A 43 17.39 -7.62 -16.25
N ARG A 44 17.55 -8.95 -16.28
CA ARG A 44 17.41 -9.80 -15.09
C ARG A 44 18.37 -9.38 -13.98
N HIS A 45 19.63 -9.16 -14.33
CA HIS A 45 20.64 -8.67 -13.41
C HIS A 45 20.27 -7.30 -12.81
N SER A 46 19.80 -6.38 -13.64
CA SER A 46 19.41 -5.02 -13.20
C SER A 46 18.18 -5.04 -12.26
N LEU A 47 17.20 -5.90 -12.52
CA LEU A 47 16.04 -6.09 -11.63
C LEU A 47 16.46 -6.74 -10.29
N TYR A 48 17.39 -7.68 -10.32
CA TYR A 48 17.98 -8.25 -9.12
C TYR A 48 18.70 -7.18 -8.30
N GLN A 49 19.55 -6.37 -8.90
CA GLN A 49 20.25 -5.27 -8.22
C GLN A 49 19.26 -4.27 -7.62
N MET A 50 18.23 -3.88 -8.36
CA MET A 50 17.16 -3.02 -7.87
C MET A 50 16.49 -3.64 -6.62
N THR A 51 16.16 -4.92 -6.64
CA THR A 51 15.58 -5.64 -5.50
C THR A 51 16.49 -5.58 -4.28
N GLU A 52 17.79 -5.84 -4.43
CA GLU A 52 18.78 -5.74 -3.38
C GLU A 52 18.85 -4.33 -2.77
N GLU A 53 18.75 -3.29 -3.59
CA GLU A 53 18.75 -1.91 -3.11
C GLU A 53 17.48 -1.57 -2.32
N PHE A 54 16.31 -2.08 -2.71
CA PHE A 54 15.08 -1.97 -1.93
C PHE A 54 15.18 -2.72 -0.59
N CYS A 55 15.76 -3.93 -0.59
CA CYS A 55 16.02 -4.68 0.64
C CYS A 55 16.92 -3.91 1.61
N ARG A 56 17.99 -3.27 1.10
CA ARG A 56 18.87 -2.41 1.92
C ARG A 56 18.18 -1.14 2.40
N ALA A 57 17.27 -0.57 1.58
CA ALA A 57 16.53 0.63 1.95
C ALA A 57 15.55 0.36 3.10
N ARG A 58 14.95 -0.84 3.15
CA ARG A 58 14.04 -1.26 4.23
C ARG A 58 14.16 -2.76 4.51
N PRO A 59 15.10 -3.18 5.35
CA PRO A 59 15.38 -4.60 5.63
C PRO A 59 14.23 -5.37 6.30
N THR A 60 13.29 -4.67 6.93
CA THR A 60 12.13 -5.27 7.61
C THR A 60 10.97 -5.59 6.67
N PHE A 61 11.05 -5.21 5.39
CA PHE A 61 10.02 -5.45 4.38
C PHE A 61 10.50 -6.50 3.37
N ASP A 62 9.64 -7.44 3.00
CA ASP A 62 10.00 -8.57 2.14
C ASP A 62 10.05 -8.20 0.65
N PHE A 63 10.98 -7.32 0.27
CA PHE A 63 11.24 -7.03 -1.14
C PHE A 63 11.87 -8.20 -1.87
N GLN A 64 12.57 -9.11 -1.16
CA GLN A 64 13.12 -10.32 -1.76
C GLN A 64 12.00 -11.22 -2.32
N GLY A 65 10.96 -11.47 -1.52
CA GLY A 65 9.78 -12.21 -1.96
C GLY A 65 9.05 -11.51 -3.13
N LEU A 66 8.97 -10.18 -3.11
CA LEU A 66 8.40 -9.44 -4.25
C LEU A 66 9.26 -9.54 -5.51
N GLY A 67 10.58 -9.63 -5.38
CA GLY A 67 11.50 -9.80 -6.50
C GLY A 67 11.32 -11.13 -7.25
N GLN A 68 10.82 -12.18 -6.57
CA GLN A 68 10.55 -13.47 -7.19
C GLN A 68 9.51 -13.40 -8.31
N TYR A 69 8.57 -12.46 -8.25
CA TYR A 69 7.61 -12.24 -9.34
C TYR A 69 8.28 -11.89 -10.66
N PHE A 70 9.38 -11.14 -10.65
CA PHE A 70 10.13 -10.87 -11.88
C PHE A 70 10.71 -12.15 -12.50
N GLU A 71 11.23 -13.07 -11.68
CA GLU A 71 11.74 -14.35 -12.15
C GLU A 71 10.62 -15.21 -12.75
N GLU A 72 9.46 -15.30 -12.08
CA GLU A 72 8.28 -16.00 -12.61
C GLU A 72 7.81 -15.42 -13.95
N TRP A 73 7.90 -14.11 -14.14
CA TRP A 73 7.53 -13.47 -15.40
C TRP A 73 8.55 -13.74 -16.50
N PHE A 74 9.85 -13.85 -16.16
CA PHE A 74 10.84 -14.29 -17.14
C PHE A 74 10.62 -15.73 -17.60
N GLU A 75 10.18 -16.64 -16.73
CA GLU A 75 9.83 -18.01 -17.10
C GLU A 75 8.65 -18.07 -18.09
N LYS A 76 7.73 -17.12 -17.99
CA LYS A 76 6.53 -17.01 -18.82
C LYS A 76 6.72 -16.09 -20.04
N LEU A 77 7.94 -15.64 -20.29
CA LEU A 77 8.24 -14.69 -21.38
C LEU A 77 7.84 -15.28 -22.74
N PRO A 78 6.99 -14.57 -23.53
CA PRO A 78 6.60 -15.03 -24.86
C PRO A 78 7.80 -15.21 -25.79
N GLY A 79 7.73 -16.16 -26.73
CA GLY A 79 8.78 -16.42 -27.73
C GLY A 79 9.06 -15.27 -28.70
N HIS A 80 8.26 -14.19 -28.69
CA HIS A 80 8.34 -13.01 -29.57
C HIS A 80 8.10 -11.70 -28.78
N GLY A 81 8.38 -10.57 -29.38
CA GLY A 81 8.19 -9.24 -28.75
C GLY A 81 9.36 -8.79 -27.88
N SER A 82 9.21 -7.64 -27.22
CA SER A 82 10.21 -7.05 -26.32
C SER A 82 10.10 -7.66 -24.91
N ALA A 83 11.22 -8.11 -24.35
CA ALA A 83 11.25 -8.61 -22.97
C ALA A 83 10.98 -7.46 -21.97
N GLY A 84 11.50 -6.28 -22.26
CA GLY A 84 11.29 -5.10 -21.41
C GLY A 84 9.84 -4.65 -21.38
N GLU A 85 9.15 -4.65 -22.53
CA GLU A 85 7.71 -4.34 -22.60
C GLU A 85 6.89 -5.36 -21.83
N TRP A 86 7.17 -6.65 -22.02
CA TRP A 86 6.49 -7.73 -21.30
C TRP A 86 6.61 -7.58 -19.77
N ILE A 87 7.83 -7.47 -19.26
CA ILE A 87 8.08 -7.31 -17.81
C ILE A 87 7.42 -6.02 -17.28
N SER A 88 7.50 -4.94 -18.05
CA SER A 88 6.87 -3.66 -17.69
C SER A 88 5.35 -3.77 -17.61
N GLU A 89 4.72 -4.50 -18.52
CA GLU A 89 3.28 -4.77 -18.53
C GLU A 89 2.89 -5.64 -17.34
N GLN A 90 3.58 -6.76 -17.08
CA GLN A 90 3.32 -7.61 -15.93
C GLN A 90 3.42 -6.84 -14.60
N ALA A 91 4.45 -6.00 -14.44
CA ALA A 91 4.63 -5.20 -13.24
C ALA A 91 3.48 -4.19 -13.03
N ARG A 92 3.00 -3.55 -14.10
CA ARG A 92 1.85 -2.63 -14.04
C ARG A 92 0.55 -3.38 -13.75
N ASP A 93 0.34 -4.51 -14.39
CA ASP A 93 -0.85 -5.33 -14.18
C ASP A 93 -0.92 -5.83 -12.74
N PHE A 94 0.19 -6.30 -12.19
CA PHE A 94 0.27 -6.73 -10.80
C PHE A 94 -0.01 -5.57 -9.83
N ALA A 95 0.59 -4.41 -10.06
CA ALA A 95 0.28 -3.20 -9.30
C ALA A 95 -1.22 -2.85 -9.37
N GLY A 96 -1.82 -2.97 -10.54
CA GLY A 96 -3.26 -2.80 -10.75
C GLY A 96 -4.10 -3.81 -9.97
N GLN A 97 -3.68 -5.09 -9.92
CA GLN A 97 -4.35 -6.13 -9.13
C GLN A 97 -4.33 -5.78 -7.63
N ILE A 98 -3.22 -5.30 -7.10
CA ILE A 98 -3.10 -4.88 -5.69
C ILE A 98 -4.08 -3.74 -5.38
N VAL A 99 -4.21 -2.77 -6.28
CA VAL A 99 -5.18 -1.65 -6.13
C VAL A 99 -6.61 -2.17 -6.17
N ARG A 100 -6.95 -3.07 -7.10
CA ARG A 100 -8.29 -3.69 -7.17
C ARG A 100 -8.60 -4.51 -5.92
N ALA A 101 -7.64 -5.29 -5.42
CA ALA A 101 -7.80 -6.07 -4.19
C ALA A 101 -8.07 -5.18 -2.97
N ARG A 102 -7.37 -4.01 -2.87
CA ARG A 102 -7.67 -3.02 -1.83
C ARG A 102 -9.11 -2.54 -1.92
N ASN A 103 -9.57 -2.17 -3.10
CA ASN A 103 -10.92 -1.67 -3.29
C ASN A 103 -11.99 -2.74 -2.95
N ALA A 104 -11.73 -4.00 -3.30
CA ALA A 104 -12.61 -5.12 -2.92
C ALA A 104 -12.67 -5.33 -1.40
N ARG A 105 -11.53 -5.26 -0.69
CA ARG A 105 -11.51 -5.32 0.78
C ARG A 105 -12.28 -4.17 1.42
N ALA A 106 -12.09 -2.95 0.90
CA ALA A 106 -12.80 -1.77 1.39
C ALA A 106 -14.31 -1.90 1.24
N ARG A 107 -14.78 -2.49 0.12
CA ARG A 107 -16.19 -2.80 -0.09
C ARG A 107 -16.71 -3.82 0.92
N LEU A 108 -16.01 -4.92 1.12
CA LEU A 108 -16.38 -5.94 2.11
C LEU A 108 -16.42 -5.36 3.52
N ALA A 109 -15.44 -4.52 3.88
CA ALA A 109 -15.47 -3.82 5.17
C ALA A 109 -16.72 -2.95 5.32
N ALA A 110 -17.09 -2.19 4.28
CA ALA A 110 -18.30 -1.37 4.29
C ALA A 110 -19.59 -2.19 4.41
N GLU A 111 -19.66 -3.38 3.83
CA GLU A 111 -20.79 -4.32 3.97
C GLU A 111 -20.96 -4.79 5.43
N LEU A 112 -19.84 -5.10 6.09
CA LEU A 112 -19.82 -5.60 7.48
C LEU A 112 -20.09 -4.51 8.53
N LEU A 113 -19.82 -3.26 8.22
CA LEU A 113 -19.99 -2.15 9.17
C LEU A 113 -21.47 -1.75 9.31
N PRO A 114 -21.94 -1.42 10.53
CA PRO A 114 -23.28 -0.87 10.72
C PRO A 114 -23.39 0.55 10.13
N ASP A 115 -24.62 1.05 10.01
CA ASP A 115 -24.82 2.48 9.81
C ASP A 115 -24.28 3.27 11.02
N ARG A 116 -23.80 4.48 10.77
CA ARG A 116 -23.14 5.36 11.74
C ARG A 116 -21.93 4.75 12.42
N ALA A 117 -21.20 3.91 11.68
CA ALA A 117 -19.98 3.28 12.17
C ALA A 117 -18.93 4.31 12.62
N ARG A 118 -18.41 4.13 13.83
CA ARG A 118 -17.25 4.89 14.37
C ARG A 118 -16.07 3.94 14.48
N ILE A 119 -15.08 4.16 13.67
CA ILE A 119 -13.93 3.28 13.48
C ILE A 119 -12.72 3.85 14.19
N LEU A 120 -12.16 3.09 15.13
CA LEU A 120 -10.85 3.40 15.67
C LEU A 120 -9.76 2.87 14.74
N THR A 121 -8.76 3.70 14.46
CA THR A 121 -7.61 3.30 13.65
C THR A 121 -6.30 3.82 14.22
N HIS A 122 -5.19 3.25 13.73
CA HIS A 122 -3.84 3.59 14.12
C HIS A 122 -2.93 3.61 12.89
N CYS A 123 -1.95 4.51 12.88
CA CYS A 123 -0.89 4.61 11.88
C CYS A 123 -1.38 4.99 10.47
N ASN A 124 -0.60 4.63 9.46
CA ASN A 124 -0.92 4.93 8.06
C ASN A 124 -1.80 3.83 7.44
N MET A 125 -3.03 4.18 7.09
CA MET A 125 -4.00 3.27 6.45
C MET A 125 -3.95 3.30 4.91
N SER A 126 -3.07 4.10 4.32
CA SER A 126 -2.78 4.11 2.87
C SER A 126 -4.03 4.13 1.97
N GLY A 127 -5.04 4.92 2.30
CA GLY A 127 -6.29 5.06 1.52
C GLY A 127 -7.34 3.97 1.76
N GLU A 128 -7.08 2.94 2.57
CA GLU A 128 -8.03 1.85 2.84
C GLU A 128 -9.32 2.37 3.49
N LEU A 129 -9.20 3.21 4.53
CA LEU A 129 -10.37 3.78 5.22
C LEU A 129 -11.12 4.80 4.37
N LEU A 130 -10.42 5.56 3.54
CA LEU A 130 -11.08 6.48 2.59
C LEU A 130 -11.92 5.68 1.58
N ALA A 131 -11.37 4.60 1.02
CA ALA A 131 -12.12 3.72 0.12
C ALA A 131 -13.31 3.06 0.86
N THR A 132 -13.14 2.61 2.10
CA THR A 132 -14.23 2.06 2.92
C THR A 132 -15.35 3.10 3.14
N ALA A 133 -14.99 4.34 3.47
CA ALA A 133 -15.95 5.42 3.65
C ALA A 133 -16.74 5.73 2.37
N GLN A 134 -16.07 5.70 1.21
CA GLN A 134 -16.73 5.87 -0.09
C GLN A 134 -17.75 4.76 -0.36
N HIS A 135 -17.42 3.51 -0.05
CA HIS A 135 -18.38 2.41 -0.17
C HIS A 135 -19.53 2.52 0.85
N CYS A 136 -19.26 2.93 2.10
CA CYS A 136 -20.30 3.21 3.07
C CYS A 136 -21.29 4.28 2.56
N ALA A 137 -20.76 5.39 2.05
CA ALA A 137 -21.58 6.46 1.47
C ALA A 137 -22.43 5.99 0.29
N ALA A 138 -21.86 5.15 -0.61
CA ALA A 138 -22.60 4.55 -1.71
C ALA A 138 -23.74 3.61 -1.27
N MET A 139 -23.63 3.04 -0.05
CA MET A 139 -24.64 2.20 0.59
C MET A 139 -25.61 3.00 1.47
N GLY A 140 -25.49 4.33 1.52
CA GLY A 140 -26.30 5.20 2.37
C GLY A 140 -25.96 5.12 3.86
N LYS A 141 -24.78 4.56 4.21
CA LYS A 141 -24.32 4.44 5.59
C LYS A 141 -23.46 5.64 5.99
N ASP A 142 -23.66 6.16 7.18
CA ASP A 142 -22.79 7.17 7.80
C ASP A 142 -21.50 6.52 8.34
N PHE A 143 -20.37 7.24 8.24
CA PHE A 143 -19.06 6.74 8.60
C PHE A 143 -18.22 7.83 9.27
N ALA A 144 -17.57 7.51 10.37
CA ALA A 144 -16.65 8.39 11.06
C ALA A 144 -15.42 7.64 11.57
N VAL A 145 -14.30 8.31 11.67
CA VAL A 145 -13.04 7.71 12.10
C VAL A 145 -12.48 8.43 13.33
N ILE A 146 -11.97 7.66 14.27
CA ILE A 146 -11.14 8.12 15.38
C ILE A 146 -9.74 7.62 15.08
N ALA A 147 -8.83 8.51 14.71
CA ALA A 147 -7.44 8.18 14.39
C ALA A 147 -6.54 8.53 15.57
N THR A 148 -5.64 7.63 15.95
CA THR A 148 -4.59 7.96 16.90
C THR A 148 -3.47 8.76 16.21
N GLU A 149 -2.74 9.58 16.94
CA GLU A 149 -1.65 10.40 16.38
C GLU A 149 -0.47 9.59 15.86
N THR A 150 -0.21 8.43 16.45
CA THR A 150 0.88 7.49 16.14
C THR A 150 2.28 8.06 16.38
N ARG A 151 2.67 8.18 17.65
CA ARG A 151 4.02 8.59 18.03
C ARG A 151 5.07 7.54 17.63
N PRO A 152 6.32 7.93 17.32
CA PRO A 152 6.86 9.31 17.28
C PRO A 152 6.67 9.99 15.91
N TYR A 153 6.39 9.26 14.82
CA TYR A 153 6.39 9.80 13.45
C TYR A 153 5.07 10.47 13.05
N LEU A 154 4.02 10.33 13.84
CA LEU A 154 2.72 10.97 13.65
C LEU A 154 2.02 10.59 12.33
N GLN A 155 2.18 9.33 11.86
CA GLN A 155 1.56 8.87 10.60
C GLN A 155 0.03 8.92 10.66
N GLY A 156 -0.57 8.60 11.81
CA GLY A 156 -2.01 8.73 11.98
C GLY A 156 -2.50 10.16 11.81
N ALA A 157 -1.79 11.13 12.39
CA ALA A 157 -2.13 12.55 12.25
C ALA A 157 -1.81 13.10 10.85
N ARG A 158 -0.58 12.87 10.37
CA ARG A 158 -0.06 13.51 9.16
C ARG A 158 -0.54 12.88 7.85
N LEU A 159 -0.88 11.60 7.87
CA LEU A 159 -1.29 10.84 6.69
C LEU A 159 -2.76 10.45 6.78
N THR A 160 -3.14 9.57 7.69
CA THR A 160 -4.50 9.00 7.75
C THR A 160 -5.57 10.06 8.06
N ALA A 161 -5.40 10.87 9.11
CA ALA A 161 -6.38 11.90 9.45
C ALA A 161 -6.45 12.99 8.38
N TRP A 162 -5.31 13.38 7.82
CA TRP A 162 -5.25 14.35 6.73
C TRP A 162 -5.93 13.84 5.45
N GLU A 163 -5.67 12.60 5.05
CA GLU A 163 -6.28 11.97 3.89
C GLU A 163 -7.81 11.87 4.03
N LEU A 164 -8.28 11.41 5.18
CA LEU A 164 -9.70 11.28 5.49
C LEU A 164 -10.41 12.64 5.49
N ALA A 165 -9.83 13.65 6.14
CA ALA A 165 -10.39 15.01 6.17
C ALA A 165 -10.49 15.60 4.75
N ARG A 166 -9.47 15.44 3.92
CA ARG A 166 -9.51 15.87 2.51
C ARG A 166 -10.52 15.12 1.69
N GLY A 167 -10.79 13.86 2.01
CA GLY A 167 -11.82 13.04 1.39
C GLY A 167 -13.25 13.32 1.89
N GLY A 168 -13.42 14.31 2.78
CA GLY A 168 -14.73 14.67 3.33
C GLY A 168 -15.24 13.72 4.41
N VAL A 169 -14.39 12.83 4.93
CA VAL A 169 -14.74 11.90 6.00
C VAL A 169 -14.61 12.59 7.36
N ARG A 170 -15.61 12.42 8.22
CA ARG A 170 -15.52 12.90 9.62
C ARG A 170 -14.43 12.14 10.35
N VAL A 171 -13.40 12.86 10.80
CA VAL A 171 -12.27 12.28 11.53
C VAL A 171 -11.98 13.08 12.78
N SER A 172 -11.75 12.35 13.88
CA SER A 172 -11.26 12.89 15.15
C SER A 172 -9.87 12.36 15.40
N LEU A 173 -8.95 13.23 15.78
CA LEU A 173 -7.57 12.86 16.14
C LEU A 173 -7.44 12.81 17.66
N ILE A 174 -6.88 11.70 18.17
CA ILE A 174 -6.65 11.51 19.61
C ILE A 174 -5.18 11.15 19.89
N PRO A 175 -4.66 11.45 21.10
CA PRO A 175 -3.39 10.89 21.56
C PRO A 175 -3.44 9.37 21.64
N ASP A 176 -2.31 8.69 21.42
CA ASP A 176 -2.25 7.22 21.46
C ASP A 176 -2.71 6.64 22.81
N CYS A 177 -2.42 7.32 23.91
CA CYS A 177 -2.82 6.91 25.25
C CYS A 177 -4.33 7.04 25.55
N ALA A 178 -5.10 7.74 24.71
CA ALA A 178 -6.54 7.93 24.92
C ALA A 178 -7.41 6.76 24.39
N VAL A 179 -6.82 5.79 23.70
CA VAL A 179 -7.55 4.66 23.08
C VAL A 179 -8.45 3.94 24.06
N ALA A 180 -7.90 3.51 25.21
CA ALA A 180 -8.65 2.78 26.22
C ALA A 180 -9.85 3.59 26.74
N GLN A 181 -9.70 4.90 26.93
CA GLN A 181 -10.77 5.77 27.39
C GLN A 181 -11.91 5.88 26.38
N VAL A 182 -11.59 6.05 25.10
CA VAL A 182 -12.58 6.16 24.01
C VAL A 182 -13.35 4.84 23.85
N MET A 183 -12.65 3.71 23.94
CA MET A 183 -13.27 2.38 23.89
C MET A 183 -14.18 2.13 25.12
N ALA A 184 -13.72 2.49 26.32
CA ALA A 184 -14.51 2.32 27.56
C ALA A 184 -15.79 3.16 27.55
N ARG A 185 -15.83 4.27 26.81
CA ARG A 185 -17.04 5.10 26.63
C ARG A 185 -18.03 4.53 25.61
N GLY A 186 -17.73 3.40 25.00
CA GLY A 186 -18.58 2.84 23.94
C GLY A 186 -18.60 3.67 22.65
N GLU A 187 -17.57 4.49 22.43
CA GLU A 187 -17.50 5.39 21.28
C GLU A 187 -16.97 4.72 20.01
N VAL A 188 -16.62 3.42 20.05
CA VAL A 188 -16.01 2.66 18.95
C VAL A 188 -16.89 1.46 18.61
N ASN A 189 -17.28 1.32 17.35
CA ASN A 189 -18.03 0.17 16.85
C ASN A 189 -17.10 -0.92 16.30
N ALA A 190 -15.98 -0.53 15.71
CA ALA A 190 -14.98 -1.46 15.18
C ALA A 190 -13.58 -0.84 15.21
N VAL A 191 -12.58 -1.71 15.20
CA VAL A 191 -11.17 -1.33 15.04
C VAL A 191 -10.70 -1.85 13.70
N ILE A 192 -10.14 -0.96 12.88
CA ILE A 192 -9.54 -1.31 11.58
C ILE A 192 -8.11 -0.79 11.57
N VAL A 193 -7.14 -1.69 11.49
CA VAL A 193 -5.71 -1.36 11.47
C VAL A 193 -5.02 -2.09 10.34
N GLY A 194 -3.92 -1.55 9.86
CA GLY A 194 -3.03 -2.23 8.92
C GLY A 194 -2.26 -3.35 9.61
N SER A 195 -1.84 -4.34 8.82
CA SER A 195 -0.90 -5.38 9.26
C SER A 195 0.21 -5.51 8.21
N ASP A 196 1.45 -5.50 8.66
CA ASP A 196 2.59 -5.78 7.77
C ASP A 196 2.73 -7.29 7.52
N ARG A 197 2.27 -8.12 8.46
CA ARG A 197 2.32 -9.59 8.39
C ARG A 197 1.14 -10.20 9.13
N ALA A 198 0.60 -11.28 8.56
CA ALA A 198 -0.32 -12.18 9.26
C ALA A 198 0.36 -13.54 9.46
N ALA A 199 0.34 -14.05 10.70
CA ALA A 199 0.76 -15.42 11.01
C ALA A 199 -0.45 -16.36 10.89
N GLN A 200 -0.19 -17.59 10.42
CA GLN A 200 -1.16 -18.68 10.46
C GLN A 200 -1.07 -19.40 11.80
#